data_8fd4c7431df471ff16bc5e00154aa244
#
_entry.id   8fd4c7431df471ff16bc5e00154aa244
#
_cell.length_a   1.000
_cell.length_b   1.000
_cell.length_c   1.000
_cell.angle_alpha   90.00
_cell.angle_beta   90.00
_cell.angle_gamma   90.00
#
_symmetry.space_group_name_H-M   'P 1'
#
loop_
_entity.id
_entity.type
_entity.pdbx_description
1 polymer ?
#
loop_
_entity_poly.entity_id
_entity_poly.type
_entity_poly.pdbx_seq_one_letter_code
_entity_poly.pdbx_strand_id
1 'polypeptide(L)'
;AFVESIPARVSNSITESTLHGCPPAEIERIATYLITEKGLNTYIKCNPTLLGYEFARQRLNELGFDYIVFDDTHFREDLQWADAVPMFERLIALCAERGLEFGVKLTNTFPVDVTRNELPSTEMYMSGRSLFSLTIEAARRITEQFDGKLRISYSGGATVYNIRALYDAGIWPVTLATDVLKPGGYERFSQMAGEFTDLDGKPFEGVSLEAVTAIQTDSLTNPLYKKPLRPLPDRKVAGKSPLSDCFTTPCRTSCPIQQDIPAYLAAVDEGRYEDALNIIIERNALPFITGTICPHPCGRACERAFYEPEGAQIRASKLKAAREAMTAVLPKLRAQAIANDAERNVAVIGGGPAGLATAFFLTRAGVPVTIFEARDSLGGVVRHVIPEFRIASDDISHDAELCLAFGAKVQLNARVESIDELKAQGFTDVVVATGAWMPGSAGLGEGAELDVLEFLEAAK
;
A
#
# COMPACT_ATOMS: atom_id res chain seq x y z
N ALA A 1 -33.59 -1.31 29.00
CA ALA A 1 -34.41 -1.59 27.79
C ALA A 1 -33.53 -1.96 26.60
N PHE A 2 -32.63 -1.07 26.08
CA PHE A 2 -31.81 -1.42 24.86
C PHE A 2 -30.84 -2.58 25.19
N VAL A 3 -30.14 -2.54 26.31
CA VAL A 3 -29.18 -3.59 26.70
C VAL A 3 -29.89 -4.94 26.89
N GLU A 4 -31.11 -4.93 27.45
CA GLU A 4 -31.92 -6.13 27.63
C GLU A 4 -32.47 -6.72 26.33
N SER A 5 -32.54 -5.92 25.26
CA SER A 5 -32.93 -6.39 23.91
C SER A 5 -31.79 -7.04 23.13
N ILE A 6 -30.55 -6.91 23.60
CA ILE A 6 -29.40 -7.52 22.91
C ILE A 6 -29.41 -9.02 23.26
N PRO A 7 -29.46 -9.92 22.22
CA PRO A 7 -29.40 -11.34 22.48
C PRO A 7 -28.08 -11.72 23.11
N ALA A 8 -28.15 -12.54 24.17
CA ALA A 8 -26.94 -13.04 24.86
C ALA A 8 -26.03 -13.87 23.91
N ARG A 9 -26.59 -14.43 22.85
CA ARG A 9 -25.88 -15.19 21.82
C ARG A 9 -25.78 -14.34 20.56
N VAL A 10 -24.60 -13.79 20.29
CA VAL A 10 -24.32 -12.91 19.14
C VAL A 10 -23.71 -13.64 17.94
N SER A 11 -23.34 -14.92 18.11
CA SER A 11 -22.77 -15.76 17.04
C SER A 11 -23.23 -17.23 17.20
N ASN A 12 -23.44 -17.91 16.10
CA ASN A 12 -23.72 -19.35 16.05
C ASN A 12 -22.46 -20.19 15.71
N SER A 13 -21.31 -19.56 15.53
CA SER A 13 -20.08 -20.21 15.14
C SER A 13 -18.87 -19.67 15.90
N ILE A 14 -17.86 -20.51 16.04
CA ILE A 14 -16.59 -20.17 16.69
C ILE A 14 -15.43 -20.83 15.96
N THR A 15 -14.26 -20.17 16.01
CA THR A 15 -13.00 -20.78 15.58
C THR A 15 -12.12 -21.00 16.80
N GLU A 16 -11.80 -22.26 17.07
CA GLU A 16 -10.79 -22.63 18.03
C GLU A 16 -9.40 -22.34 17.47
N SER A 17 -8.61 -21.56 18.19
CA SER A 17 -7.23 -21.24 17.81
C SER A 17 -6.32 -21.57 18.97
N THR A 18 -5.57 -22.64 18.84
CA THR A 18 -4.62 -23.11 19.84
C THR A 18 -3.23 -22.53 19.61
N LEU A 19 -2.41 -22.51 20.65
CA LEU A 19 -0.99 -22.21 20.55
C LEU A 19 -0.25 -23.38 19.89
N HIS A 20 0.96 -23.12 19.41
CA HIS A 20 1.88 -24.16 18.97
C HIS A 20 2.13 -25.16 20.12
N GLY A 21 2.22 -26.44 19.79
CA GLY A 21 2.41 -27.52 20.77
C GLY A 21 1.15 -27.95 21.52
N CYS A 22 -0.04 -27.50 21.14
CA CYS A 22 -1.28 -28.00 21.74
C CYS A 22 -1.56 -29.44 21.30
N PRO A 23 -1.68 -30.41 22.24
CA PRO A 23 -1.89 -31.81 21.89
C PRO A 23 -3.20 -32.07 21.13
N PRO A 24 -3.24 -32.98 20.16
CA PRO A 24 -4.47 -33.29 19.39
C PRO A 24 -5.69 -33.62 20.27
N ALA A 25 -5.47 -34.38 21.34
CA ALA A 25 -6.54 -34.76 22.29
C ALA A 25 -7.12 -33.52 23.03
N GLU A 26 -6.34 -32.50 23.30
CA GLU A 26 -6.79 -31.27 23.90
C GLU A 26 -7.64 -30.46 22.92
N ILE A 27 -7.18 -30.33 21.67
CA ILE A 27 -7.91 -29.68 20.59
C ILE A 27 -9.28 -30.35 20.41
N GLU A 28 -9.29 -31.67 20.30
CA GLU A 28 -10.55 -32.43 20.14
C GLU A 28 -11.50 -32.24 21.31
N ARG A 29 -10.96 -32.22 22.55
CA ARG A 29 -11.75 -32.03 23.78
C ARG A 29 -12.41 -30.65 23.79
N ILE A 30 -11.68 -29.61 23.43
CA ILE A 30 -12.20 -28.24 23.35
C ILE A 30 -13.26 -28.14 22.27
N ALA A 31 -12.99 -28.65 21.07
CA ALA A 31 -13.95 -28.66 19.97
C ALA A 31 -15.23 -29.41 20.35
N THR A 32 -15.11 -30.58 20.97
CA THR A 32 -16.23 -31.38 21.47
C THR A 32 -17.07 -30.57 22.45
N TYR A 33 -16.47 -29.91 23.44
CA TYR A 33 -17.19 -29.06 24.38
C TYR A 33 -17.94 -27.92 23.69
N LEU A 34 -17.34 -27.27 22.72
CA LEU A 34 -17.98 -26.19 21.95
C LEU A 34 -19.20 -26.69 21.17
N ILE A 35 -19.11 -27.88 20.62
CA ILE A 35 -20.19 -28.54 19.87
C ILE A 35 -21.29 -29.01 20.82
N THR A 36 -20.92 -29.74 21.88
CA THR A 36 -21.90 -30.43 22.75
C THR A 36 -22.56 -29.53 23.77
N GLU A 37 -21.79 -28.69 24.47
CA GLU A 37 -22.26 -27.87 25.59
C GLU A 37 -22.65 -26.46 25.12
N LYS A 38 -22.02 -25.93 24.08
CA LYS A 38 -22.32 -24.57 23.59
C LYS A 38 -23.21 -24.60 22.35
N GLY A 39 -23.34 -25.72 21.66
CA GLY A 39 -24.13 -25.86 20.45
C GLY A 39 -23.69 -24.92 19.34
N LEU A 40 -22.40 -24.81 19.09
CA LEU A 40 -21.79 -23.91 18.12
C LEU A 40 -21.27 -24.67 16.90
N ASN A 41 -21.46 -24.10 15.71
CA ASN A 41 -20.67 -24.49 14.56
C ASN A 41 -19.20 -24.23 14.87
N THR A 42 -18.35 -25.23 14.72
CA THR A 42 -16.99 -25.16 15.26
C THR A 42 -15.95 -25.34 14.15
N TYR A 43 -14.97 -24.46 14.15
CA TYR A 43 -13.84 -24.50 13.22
C TYR A 43 -12.53 -24.64 14.00
N ILE A 44 -11.66 -25.54 13.57
CA ILE A 44 -10.30 -25.64 14.11
C ILE A 44 -9.34 -24.87 13.19
N LYS A 45 -8.59 -23.94 13.82
CA LYS A 45 -7.56 -23.18 13.09
C LYS A 45 -6.26 -23.99 13.06
N CYS A 46 -5.88 -24.43 11.88
CA CYS A 46 -4.71 -25.23 11.65
C CYS A 46 -3.45 -24.38 11.48
N ASN A 47 -2.29 -24.97 11.83
CA ASN A 47 -0.99 -24.38 11.57
C ASN A 47 -0.46 -24.82 10.18
N PRO A 48 0.40 -24.02 9.53
CA PRO A 48 1.06 -24.45 8.29
C PRO A 48 1.95 -25.68 8.47
N THR A 49 2.36 -25.96 9.70
CA THR A 49 3.12 -27.16 10.12
C THR A 49 2.41 -28.47 9.80
N LEU A 50 1.09 -28.44 9.61
CA LEU A 50 0.27 -29.58 9.15
C LEU A 50 0.78 -30.16 7.81
N LEU A 51 1.50 -29.39 7.01
CA LEU A 51 2.07 -29.82 5.72
C LEU A 51 3.29 -30.74 5.88
N GLY A 52 3.93 -30.76 7.05
CA GLY A 52 5.19 -31.45 7.34
C GLY A 52 6.42 -30.61 6.99
N TYR A 53 7.51 -30.85 7.74
CA TYR A 53 8.75 -30.07 7.66
C TYR A 53 9.38 -30.09 6.26
N GLU A 54 9.60 -31.28 5.72
CA GLU A 54 10.27 -31.45 4.42
C GLU A 54 9.53 -30.72 3.29
N PHE A 55 8.20 -30.84 3.28
CA PHE A 55 7.40 -30.13 2.29
C PHE A 55 7.47 -28.62 2.45
N ALA A 56 7.33 -28.12 3.68
CA ALA A 56 7.39 -26.68 3.95
C ALA A 56 8.76 -26.10 3.55
N ARG A 57 9.87 -26.82 3.89
CA ARG A 57 11.23 -26.42 3.53
C ARG A 57 11.44 -26.37 2.02
N GLN A 58 11.05 -27.45 1.34
CA GLN A 58 11.15 -27.51 -0.11
C GLN A 58 10.36 -26.38 -0.78
N ARG A 59 9.09 -26.20 -0.38
CA ARG A 59 8.22 -25.17 -0.95
C ARG A 59 8.76 -23.75 -0.76
N LEU A 60 9.28 -23.46 0.41
CA LEU A 60 9.87 -22.14 0.68
C LEU A 60 11.14 -21.91 -0.14
N ASN A 61 11.98 -22.94 -0.36
CA ASN A 61 13.15 -22.84 -1.22
C ASN A 61 12.75 -22.59 -2.70
N GLU A 62 11.75 -23.32 -3.22
CA GLU A 62 11.22 -23.13 -4.57
C GLU A 62 10.69 -21.70 -4.81
N LEU A 63 10.17 -21.07 -3.77
CA LEU A 63 9.67 -19.70 -3.81
C LEU A 63 10.76 -18.63 -3.61
N GLY A 64 12.02 -19.04 -3.38
CA GLY A 64 13.13 -18.12 -3.11
C GLY A 64 13.19 -17.61 -1.68
N PHE A 65 12.59 -18.33 -0.72
CA PHE A 65 12.67 -18.07 0.72
C PHE A 65 13.69 -18.97 1.42
N ASP A 66 14.75 -19.35 0.72
CA ASP A 66 15.87 -20.17 1.23
C ASP A 66 16.61 -19.53 2.40
N TYR A 67 16.54 -18.20 2.50
CA TYR A 67 17.12 -17.42 3.60
C TYR A 67 16.32 -17.51 4.92
N ILE A 68 15.11 -18.06 4.91
CA ILE A 68 14.31 -18.26 6.12
C ILE A 68 14.80 -19.48 6.87
N VAL A 69 15.10 -19.33 8.15
CA VAL A 69 15.56 -20.41 9.03
C VAL A 69 14.42 -20.85 9.95
N PHE A 70 14.25 -22.14 10.10
CA PHE A 70 13.38 -22.80 11.05
C PHE A 70 13.79 -24.28 11.18
N ASP A 71 13.51 -24.88 12.31
CA ASP A 71 13.73 -26.30 12.56
C ASP A 71 12.42 -27.11 12.51
N ASP A 72 12.50 -28.38 12.88
CA ASP A 72 11.35 -29.29 12.87
C ASP A 72 10.57 -29.32 14.20
N THR A 73 10.93 -28.53 15.20
CA THR A 73 10.35 -28.57 16.53
C THR A 73 8.84 -28.33 16.50
N HIS A 74 8.40 -27.22 15.91
CA HIS A 74 6.97 -26.93 15.79
C HIS A 74 6.23 -27.96 14.93
N PHE A 75 6.91 -28.57 13.95
CA PHE A 75 6.29 -29.62 13.12
C PHE A 75 6.08 -30.93 13.89
N ARG A 76 6.85 -31.20 14.92
CA ARG A 76 6.66 -32.39 15.77
C ARG A 76 5.65 -32.17 16.88
N GLU A 77 5.55 -30.95 17.38
CA GLU A 77 4.72 -30.60 18.52
C GLU A 77 3.28 -30.21 18.13
N ASP A 78 3.10 -29.63 16.95
CA ASP A 78 1.79 -29.22 16.44
C ASP A 78 0.96 -30.42 15.96
N LEU A 79 -0.31 -30.18 15.69
CA LEU A 79 -1.23 -31.15 15.11
C LEU A 79 -0.68 -31.74 13.80
N GLN A 80 -0.46 -33.05 13.78
CA GLN A 80 0.04 -33.78 12.62
C GLN A 80 -1.10 -34.19 11.67
N TRP A 81 -0.81 -34.37 10.39
CA TRP A 81 -1.79 -34.79 9.41
C TRP A 81 -2.45 -36.15 9.78
N ALA A 82 -1.66 -37.10 10.29
CA ALA A 82 -2.15 -38.40 10.71
C ALA A 82 -3.15 -38.37 11.87
N ASP A 83 -3.03 -37.37 12.75
CA ASP A 83 -3.96 -37.17 13.87
C ASP A 83 -5.14 -36.26 13.47
N ALA A 84 -4.90 -35.30 12.59
CA ALA A 84 -5.89 -34.31 12.15
C ALA A 84 -7.04 -34.97 11.38
N VAL A 85 -6.74 -35.83 10.40
CA VAL A 85 -7.76 -36.44 9.55
C VAL A 85 -8.78 -37.25 10.36
N PRO A 86 -8.37 -38.23 11.19
CA PRO A 86 -9.34 -39.00 12.00
C PRO A 86 -10.08 -38.12 13.02
N MET A 87 -9.44 -37.11 13.58
CA MET A 87 -10.10 -36.13 14.48
C MET A 87 -11.18 -35.36 13.73
N PHE A 88 -10.90 -34.85 12.55
CA PHE A 88 -11.87 -34.09 11.76
C PHE A 88 -13.05 -34.98 11.36
N GLU A 89 -12.83 -36.24 10.99
CA GLU A 89 -13.90 -37.20 10.70
C GLU A 89 -14.83 -37.38 11.90
N ARG A 90 -14.30 -37.54 13.13
CA ARG A 90 -15.11 -37.67 14.35
C ARG A 90 -15.90 -36.40 14.65
N LEU A 91 -15.28 -35.23 14.47
CA LEU A 91 -15.95 -33.94 14.73
C LEU A 91 -17.02 -33.61 13.67
N ILE A 92 -16.79 -33.99 12.40
CA ILE A 92 -17.80 -33.89 11.33
C ILE A 92 -19.02 -34.75 11.73
N ALA A 93 -18.81 -36.00 12.12
CA ALA A 93 -19.90 -36.91 12.55
C ALA A 93 -20.66 -36.33 13.76
N LEU A 94 -19.93 -35.88 14.79
CA LEU A 94 -20.53 -35.26 15.97
C LEU A 94 -21.36 -34.00 15.64
N CYS A 95 -20.88 -33.16 14.76
CA CYS A 95 -21.63 -31.99 14.32
C CYS A 95 -22.89 -32.38 13.53
N ALA A 96 -22.78 -33.36 12.65
CA ALA A 96 -23.93 -33.86 11.85
C ALA A 96 -25.04 -34.40 12.77
N GLU A 97 -24.71 -35.16 13.81
CA GLU A 97 -25.68 -35.67 14.82
C GLU A 97 -26.41 -34.54 15.53
N ARG A 98 -25.80 -33.36 15.65
CA ARG A 98 -26.32 -32.20 16.36
C ARG A 98 -26.95 -31.14 15.45
N GLY A 99 -26.97 -31.35 14.15
CA GLY A 99 -27.43 -30.38 13.16
C GLY A 99 -26.54 -29.12 13.12
N LEU A 100 -25.25 -29.30 13.41
CA LEU A 100 -24.23 -28.27 13.39
C LEU A 100 -23.23 -28.51 12.26
N GLU A 101 -22.41 -27.51 11.98
CA GLU A 101 -21.36 -27.58 10.97
C GLU A 101 -19.97 -27.64 11.63
N PHE A 102 -19.12 -28.52 11.11
CA PHE A 102 -17.70 -28.52 11.42
C PHE A 102 -16.91 -28.03 10.20
N GLY A 103 -15.83 -27.27 10.46
CA GLY A 103 -14.92 -26.80 9.43
C GLY A 103 -13.51 -26.59 9.94
N VAL A 104 -12.64 -26.16 9.05
CA VAL A 104 -11.27 -25.76 9.41
C VAL A 104 -10.99 -24.34 8.99
N LYS A 105 -10.09 -23.68 9.71
CA LYS A 105 -9.57 -22.36 9.33
C LYS A 105 -8.09 -22.46 9.01
N LEU A 106 -7.73 -22.01 7.81
CA LEU A 106 -6.37 -22.09 7.29
C LEU A 106 -5.79 -20.69 7.08
N THR A 107 -4.65 -20.32 7.64
CA THR A 107 -3.84 -20.96 8.66
C THR A 107 -3.48 -19.95 9.76
N ASN A 108 -2.83 -20.38 10.83
CA ASN A 108 -2.04 -19.51 11.68
C ASN A 108 -0.82 -19.00 10.91
N THR A 109 -0.04 -18.10 11.53
CA THR A 109 1.27 -17.68 11.04
C THR A 109 2.28 -18.81 11.12
N PHE A 110 3.37 -18.69 10.36
CA PHE A 110 4.41 -19.71 10.30
C PHE A 110 5.62 -19.24 11.14
N PRO A 111 6.01 -20.00 12.19
CA PRO A 111 7.15 -19.65 13.03
C PRO A 111 8.46 -19.78 12.27
N VAL A 112 9.36 -18.81 12.46
CA VAL A 112 10.68 -18.77 11.85
C VAL A 112 11.67 -18.11 12.80
N ASP A 113 12.95 -18.46 12.72
CA ASP A 113 13.99 -17.96 13.58
C ASP A 113 14.35 -16.50 13.27
N VAL A 114 14.63 -15.73 14.29
CA VAL A 114 15.25 -14.42 14.18
C VAL A 114 16.75 -14.58 13.99
N THR A 115 17.26 -14.36 12.80
CA THR A 115 18.68 -14.59 12.46
C THR A 115 19.47 -13.29 12.25
N ARG A 116 18.77 -12.15 12.08
CA ARG A 116 19.36 -10.86 11.72
C ARG A 116 18.99 -9.74 12.71
N ASN A 117 18.61 -10.09 13.93
CA ASN A 117 18.11 -9.14 14.93
C ASN A 117 16.90 -8.32 14.44
N GLU A 118 15.99 -8.93 13.64
CA GLU A 118 14.78 -8.30 13.16
C GLU A 118 13.86 -7.89 14.31
N LEU A 119 13.79 -8.73 15.35
CA LEU A 119 13.01 -8.53 16.57
C LEU A 119 13.84 -8.87 17.80
N PRO A 120 13.48 -8.36 19.00
CA PRO A 120 14.15 -8.69 20.27
C PRO A 120 13.67 -10.04 20.83
N SER A 121 13.47 -11.05 19.99
CA SER A 121 13.04 -12.41 20.31
C SER A 121 13.84 -13.41 19.50
N THR A 122 13.77 -14.68 19.88
CA THR A 122 14.43 -15.78 19.14
C THR A 122 13.62 -16.17 17.92
N GLU A 123 12.31 -16.01 17.97
CA GLU A 123 11.37 -16.35 16.91
C GLU A 123 10.57 -15.14 16.42
N MET A 124 10.14 -15.22 15.18
CA MET A 124 9.18 -14.32 14.56
C MET A 124 8.21 -15.14 13.69
N TYR A 125 7.18 -14.48 13.17
CA TYR A 125 6.13 -15.18 12.45
C TYR A 125 5.97 -14.65 11.03
N MET A 126 6.16 -15.55 10.05
CA MET A 126 5.87 -15.26 8.65
C MET A 126 4.36 -15.18 8.44
N SER A 127 3.91 -14.14 7.76
CA SER A 127 2.49 -13.86 7.54
C SER A 127 2.24 -13.13 6.22
N GLY A 128 0.96 -12.95 5.87
CA GLY A 128 0.55 -12.25 4.66
C GLY A 128 0.86 -13.02 3.39
N ARG A 129 1.15 -12.32 2.29
CA ARG A 129 1.28 -12.92 0.96
C ARG A 129 2.35 -14.02 0.85
N SER A 130 3.43 -13.91 1.60
CA SER A 130 4.48 -14.94 1.62
C SER A 130 4.01 -16.29 2.19
N LEU A 131 3.00 -16.26 3.08
CA LEU A 131 2.40 -17.47 3.65
C LEU A 131 1.39 -18.15 2.68
N PHE A 132 0.89 -17.42 1.68
CA PHE A 132 -0.22 -17.88 0.84
C PHE A 132 0.01 -19.23 0.20
N SER A 133 1.19 -19.48 -0.37
CA SER A 133 1.50 -20.76 -1.07
C SER A 133 1.49 -21.97 -0.14
N LEU A 134 1.86 -21.81 1.13
CA LEU A 134 1.71 -22.88 2.13
C LEU A 134 0.24 -23.07 2.51
N THR A 135 -0.48 -21.99 2.74
CA THR A 135 -1.88 -22.05 3.15
C THR A 135 -2.78 -22.65 2.08
N ILE A 136 -2.60 -22.27 0.81
CA ILE A 136 -3.41 -22.81 -0.28
C ILE A 136 -3.09 -24.28 -0.58
N GLU A 137 -1.86 -24.73 -0.33
CA GLU A 137 -1.53 -26.14 -0.40
C GLU A 137 -2.23 -26.94 0.71
N ALA A 138 -2.31 -26.40 1.93
CA ALA A 138 -3.09 -27.04 3.00
C ALA A 138 -4.57 -27.12 2.60
N ALA A 139 -5.12 -26.07 2.00
CA ALA A 139 -6.48 -26.07 1.49
C ALA A 139 -6.68 -27.16 0.41
N ARG A 140 -5.74 -27.28 -0.53
CA ARG A 140 -5.79 -28.30 -1.58
C ARG A 140 -5.81 -29.73 -1.00
N ARG A 141 -4.89 -30.02 -0.07
CA ARG A 141 -4.83 -31.35 0.56
C ARG A 141 -6.10 -31.69 1.36
N ILE A 142 -6.64 -30.72 2.11
CA ILE A 142 -7.88 -30.92 2.86
C ILE A 142 -9.06 -31.11 1.89
N THR A 143 -9.13 -30.33 0.82
CA THR A 143 -10.18 -30.46 -0.19
C THR A 143 -10.13 -31.85 -0.85
N GLU A 144 -8.95 -32.35 -1.20
CA GLU A 144 -8.74 -33.67 -1.76
C GLU A 144 -9.13 -34.78 -0.75
N GLN A 145 -8.69 -34.66 0.50
CA GLN A 145 -8.94 -35.67 1.56
C GLN A 145 -10.43 -35.84 1.88
N PHE A 146 -11.19 -34.74 1.84
CA PHE A 146 -12.60 -34.70 2.24
C PHE A 146 -13.55 -34.50 1.06
N ASP A 147 -13.13 -34.80 -0.18
CA ASP A 147 -13.95 -34.68 -1.41
C ASP A 147 -14.62 -33.29 -1.56
N GLY A 148 -13.95 -32.23 -1.09
CA GLY A 148 -14.49 -30.88 -1.10
C GLY A 148 -15.63 -30.62 -0.10
N LYS A 149 -16.03 -31.59 0.70
CA LYS A 149 -17.20 -31.47 1.60
C LYS A 149 -16.90 -30.72 2.89
N LEU A 150 -15.64 -30.70 3.34
CA LEU A 150 -15.23 -29.99 4.54
C LEU A 150 -15.12 -28.49 4.26
N ARG A 151 -15.83 -27.71 5.05
CA ARG A 151 -15.80 -26.24 4.91
C ARG A 151 -14.48 -25.66 5.34
N ILE A 152 -13.94 -24.79 4.52
CA ILE A 152 -12.68 -24.10 4.76
C ILE A 152 -12.94 -22.61 4.93
N SER A 153 -12.62 -22.06 6.11
CA SER A 153 -12.41 -20.66 6.37
C SER A 153 -10.95 -20.30 6.09
N TYR A 154 -10.66 -19.11 5.58
CA TYR A 154 -9.33 -18.76 5.14
C TYR A 154 -8.75 -17.53 5.83
N SER A 155 -7.46 -17.52 6.16
CA SER A 155 -6.77 -16.36 6.74
C SER A 155 -5.31 -16.20 6.32
N GLY A 156 -4.72 -17.15 5.62
CA GLY A 156 -3.29 -17.16 5.29
C GLY A 156 -2.94 -16.40 4.01
N GLY A 157 -2.80 -15.08 4.06
CA GLY A 157 -2.33 -14.30 2.94
C GLY A 157 -3.40 -13.87 1.93
N ALA A 158 -4.67 -13.84 2.34
CA ALA A 158 -5.73 -13.28 1.52
C ALA A 158 -5.54 -11.78 1.28
N THR A 159 -5.81 -11.33 0.05
CA THR A 159 -5.70 -9.94 -0.40
C THR A 159 -6.74 -9.69 -1.50
N VAL A 160 -6.89 -8.45 -1.95
CA VAL A 160 -7.76 -8.11 -3.09
C VAL A 160 -7.44 -8.93 -4.36
N TYR A 161 -6.19 -9.37 -4.52
CA TYR A 161 -5.76 -10.10 -5.73
C TYR A 161 -6.17 -11.57 -5.78
N ASN A 162 -6.55 -12.17 -4.65
CA ASN A 162 -6.88 -13.60 -4.58
C ASN A 162 -8.21 -13.91 -3.88
N ILE A 163 -8.83 -12.92 -3.24
CA ILE A 163 -10.05 -13.14 -2.45
C ILE A 163 -11.23 -13.62 -3.33
N ARG A 164 -11.34 -13.12 -4.57
CA ARG A 164 -12.37 -13.54 -5.51
C ARG A 164 -12.18 -15.00 -5.92
N ALA A 165 -10.96 -15.39 -6.28
CA ALA A 165 -10.64 -16.77 -6.65
C ALA A 165 -10.88 -17.76 -5.49
N LEU A 166 -10.54 -17.36 -4.26
CA LEU A 166 -10.85 -18.17 -3.07
C LEU A 166 -12.37 -18.39 -2.90
N TYR A 167 -13.14 -17.31 -3.04
CA TYR A 167 -14.60 -17.39 -2.94
C TYR A 167 -15.20 -18.27 -4.03
N ASP A 168 -14.78 -18.09 -5.28
CA ASP A 168 -15.28 -18.86 -6.42
C ASP A 168 -14.92 -20.35 -6.30
N ALA A 169 -13.78 -20.67 -5.64
CA ALA A 169 -13.41 -22.04 -5.30
C ALA A 169 -14.24 -22.65 -4.15
N GLY A 170 -15.10 -21.90 -3.49
CA GLY A 170 -15.89 -22.35 -2.34
C GLY A 170 -15.21 -22.15 -0.98
N ILE A 171 -14.12 -21.39 -0.93
CA ILE A 171 -13.39 -21.10 0.31
C ILE A 171 -13.87 -19.78 0.91
N TRP A 172 -14.68 -19.87 1.95
CA TRP A 172 -15.21 -18.74 2.73
C TRP A 172 -15.80 -19.21 4.07
N PRO A 173 -15.85 -18.36 5.13
CA PRO A 173 -15.46 -16.96 5.18
C PRO A 173 -13.95 -16.73 5.10
N VAL A 174 -13.56 -15.56 4.62
CA VAL A 174 -12.16 -15.11 4.56
C VAL A 174 -11.93 -14.04 5.62
N THR A 175 -10.86 -14.16 6.38
CA THR A 175 -10.44 -13.17 7.37
C THR A 175 -9.08 -12.57 6.99
N LEU A 176 -8.90 -11.31 7.36
CA LEU A 176 -7.75 -10.51 6.99
C LEU A 176 -7.07 -9.95 8.25
N ALA A 177 -5.75 -9.94 8.27
CA ALA A 177 -4.97 -9.28 9.30
C ALA A 177 -3.82 -8.49 8.68
N THR A 178 -2.82 -9.15 8.12
CA THR A 178 -1.60 -8.52 7.62
C THR A 178 -1.87 -7.46 6.55
N ASP A 179 -2.88 -7.64 5.71
CA ASP A 179 -3.15 -6.73 4.60
C ASP A 179 -3.72 -5.38 5.08
N VAL A 180 -4.53 -5.38 6.12
CA VAL A 180 -5.08 -4.16 6.73
C VAL A 180 -4.08 -3.44 7.65
N LEU A 181 -2.97 -4.08 8.02
CA LEU A 181 -1.87 -3.45 8.74
C LEU A 181 -0.87 -2.73 7.83
N LYS A 182 -1.07 -2.81 6.51
CA LYS A 182 -0.27 -2.11 5.50
C LYS A 182 -0.89 -0.76 5.16
N PRO A 183 -0.13 0.13 4.48
CA PRO A 183 -0.68 1.38 3.95
C PRO A 183 -1.98 1.16 3.18
N GLY A 184 -3.00 1.97 3.45
CA GLY A 184 -4.37 1.78 2.99
C GLY A 184 -5.32 1.27 4.09
N GLY A 185 -4.80 0.60 5.14
CA GLY A 185 -5.57 0.23 6.32
C GLY A 185 -6.91 -0.42 6.01
N TYR A 186 -7.95 0.03 6.68
CA TYR A 186 -9.31 -0.48 6.51
C TYR A 186 -9.96 -0.15 5.14
N GLU A 187 -9.43 0.82 4.38
CA GLU A 187 -9.88 1.08 3.00
C GLU A 187 -9.71 -0.15 2.09
N ARG A 188 -8.83 -1.07 2.45
CA ARG A 188 -8.69 -2.34 1.74
C ARG A 188 -9.92 -3.22 1.79
N PHE A 189 -10.75 -3.09 2.83
CA PHE A 189 -12.05 -3.80 2.86
C PHE A 189 -12.99 -3.27 1.79
N SER A 190 -13.01 -1.97 1.52
CA SER A 190 -13.80 -1.39 0.42
C SER A 190 -13.33 -1.91 -0.93
N GLN A 191 -12.02 -2.00 -1.14
CA GLN A 191 -11.45 -2.58 -2.37
C GLN A 191 -11.87 -4.04 -2.55
N MET A 192 -11.79 -4.84 -1.48
CA MET A 192 -12.16 -6.25 -1.52
C MET A 192 -13.66 -6.46 -1.67
N ALA A 193 -14.48 -5.63 -1.03
CA ALA A 193 -15.93 -5.65 -1.22
C ALA A 193 -16.33 -5.34 -2.66
N GLY A 194 -15.56 -4.49 -3.34
CA GLY A 194 -15.73 -4.20 -4.76
C GLY A 194 -15.65 -5.42 -5.67
N GLU A 195 -14.88 -6.45 -5.29
CA GLU A 195 -14.75 -7.71 -6.03
C GLU A 195 -16.02 -8.58 -5.97
N PHE A 196 -16.99 -8.22 -5.12
CA PHE A 196 -18.19 -9.01 -4.86
C PHE A 196 -19.51 -8.28 -5.20
N THR A 197 -19.43 -7.11 -5.83
CA THR A 197 -20.63 -6.28 -6.14
C THR A 197 -21.59 -6.94 -7.14
N ASP A 198 -21.11 -7.91 -7.90
CA ASP A 198 -21.86 -8.67 -8.90
C ASP A 198 -22.42 -10.00 -8.37
N LEU A 199 -22.22 -10.28 -7.07
CA LEU A 199 -22.59 -11.56 -6.49
C LEU A 199 -23.77 -11.43 -5.52
N ASP A 200 -24.74 -12.31 -5.72
CA ASP A 200 -25.70 -12.68 -4.68
C ASP A 200 -25.06 -13.76 -3.78
N GLY A 201 -25.31 -13.69 -2.47
CA GLY A 201 -24.84 -14.70 -1.54
C GLY A 201 -25.36 -16.09 -1.96
N LYS A 202 -24.44 -17.05 -2.12
CA LYS A 202 -24.79 -18.44 -2.44
C LYS A 202 -24.56 -19.37 -1.23
N PRO A 203 -25.36 -20.44 -1.09
CA PRO A 203 -25.09 -21.45 -0.08
C PRO A 203 -23.74 -22.14 -0.34
N PHE A 204 -23.21 -22.79 0.70
CA PHE A 204 -22.00 -23.62 0.55
C PHE A 204 -22.37 -24.92 -0.18
N GLU A 205 -21.75 -25.16 -1.31
CA GLU A 205 -21.95 -26.35 -2.15
C GLU A 205 -20.70 -27.26 -2.19
N GLY A 206 -19.68 -26.90 -1.40
CA GLY A 206 -18.39 -27.58 -1.37
C GLY A 206 -17.26 -26.71 -1.87
N VAL A 207 -16.04 -27.24 -1.74
CA VAL A 207 -14.80 -26.62 -2.23
C VAL A 207 -14.34 -27.36 -3.49
N SER A 208 -14.11 -26.63 -4.56
CA SER A 208 -13.66 -27.19 -5.84
C SER A 208 -12.16 -27.52 -5.80
N LEU A 209 -11.81 -28.81 -5.87
CA LEU A 209 -10.43 -29.26 -5.94
C LEU A 209 -9.71 -28.71 -7.17
N GLU A 210 -10.39 -28.65 -8.32
CA GLU A 210 -9.82 -28.09 -9.55
C GLU A 210 -9.45 -26.61 -9.38
N ALA A 211 -10.38 -25.80 -8.87
CA ALA A 211 -10.16 -24.38 -8.65
C ALA A 211 -9.04 -24.13 -7.61
N VAL A 212 -9.05 -24.84 -6.49
CA VAL A 212 -7.99 -24.72 -5.47
C VAL A 212 -6.63 -25.15 -6.02
N THR A 213 -6.58 -26.18 -6.87
CA THR A 213 -5.33 -26.62 -7.51
C THR A 213 -4.82 -25.57 -8.50
N ALA A 214 -5.70 -24.91 -9.24
CA ALA A 214 -5.33 -23.81 -10.13
C ALA A 214 -4.74 -22.63 -9.34
N ILE A 215 -5.37 -22.22 -8.24
CA ILE A 215 -4.87 -21.17 -7.35
C ILE A 215 -3.50 -21.55 -6.74
N GLN A 216 -3.36 -22.81 -6.30
CA GLN A 216 -2.12 -23.32 -5.75
C GLN A 216 -1.00 -23.28 -6.80
N THR A 217 -1.27 -23.71 -8.03
CA THR A 217 -0.32 -23.68 -9.14
C THR A 217 0.12 -22.26 -9.49
N ASP A 218 -0.83 -21.32 -9.58
CA ASP A 218 -0.51 -19.89 -9.79
C ASP A 218 0.40 -19.36 -8.68
N SER A 219 0.15 -19.74 -7.43
CA SER A 219 0.93 -19.26 -6.29
C SER A 219 2.43 -19.58 -6.34
N LEU A 220 2.84 -20.57 -7.15
CA LEU A 220 4.23 -20.97 -7.28
C LEU A 220 5.03 -20.07 -8.23
N THR A 221 4.39 -19.53 -9.22
CA THR A 221 5.04 -18.74 -10.28
C THR A 221 4.75 -17.24 -10.17
N ASN A 222 3.62 -16.88 -9.60
CA ASN A 222 3.16 -15.50 -9.49
C ASN A 222 4.07 -14.67 -8.56
N PRO A 223 4.73 -13.61 -9.06
CA PRO A 223 5.64 -12.79 -8.27
C PRO A 223 4.96 -12.07 -7.09
N LEU A 224 3.63 -12.00 -7.07
CA LEU A 224 2.85 -11.46 -5.96
C LEU A 224 3.17 -12.16 -4.62
N TYR A 225 3.40 -13.46 -4.66
CA TYR A 225 3.65 -14.31 -3.49
C TYR A 225 5.13 -14.45 -3.15
N LYS A 226 6.02 -13.99 -4.02
CA LYS A 226 7.47 -13.97 -3.80
C LYS A 226 7.86 -12.66 -3.12
N LYS A 227 8.72 -12.75 -2.10
CA LYS A 227 9.17 -11.57 -1.37
C LYS A 227 10.69 -11.62 -1.24
N PRO A 228 11.40 -10.77 -1.96
CA PRO A 228 12.86 -10.75 -1.86
C PRO A 228 13.29 -10.33 -0.46
N LEU A 229 14.42 -10.88 -0.03
CA LEU A 229 15.09 -10.44 1.19
C LEU A 229 15.42 -8.95 1.06
N ARG A 230 14.93 -8.16 2.01
CA ARG A 230 15.24 -6.73 2.06
C ARG A 230 16.36 -6.47 3.06
N PRO A 231 17.20 -5.47 2.83
CA PRO A 231 18.08 -4.96 3.87
C PRO A 231 17.25 -4.64 5.11
N LEU A 232 17.78 -4.88 6.30
CA LEU A 232 17.14 -4.39 7.51
C LEU A 232 17.06 -2.86 7.39
N PRO A 233 15.88 -2.27 7.61
CA PRO A 233 15.80 -0.82 7.62
C PRO A 233 16.69 -0.30 8.74
N ASP A 234 17.43 0.75 8.45
CA ASP A 234 18.28 1.45 9.40
C ASP A 234 17.43 2.26 10.42
N ARG A 235 16.55 1.53 11.11
CA ARG A 235 15.56 2.08 12.04
C ARG A 235 15.85 1.70 13.49
N LYS A 236 16.81 0.81 13.72
CA LYS A 236 17.18 0.42 15.08
C LYS A 236 18.12 1.47 15.64
N VAL A 237 17.57 2.32 16.48
CA VAL A 237 18.38 3.24 17.28
C VAL A 237 19.09 2.39 18.32
N ALA A 238 20.43 2.55 18.41
CA ALA A 238 21.26 1.81 19.36
C ALA A 238 21.03 2.19 20.84
N GLY A 239 20.07 3.06 21.12
CA GLY A 239 19.71 3.54 22.45
C GLY A 239 18.22 3.51 22.72
N LYS A 240 17.82 3.95 23.90
CA LYS A 240 16.41 4.10 24.26
C LYS A 240 15.77 5.10 23.28
N SER A 241 14.87 4.62 22.44
CA SER A 241 14.10 5.52 21.57
C SER A 241 13.42 6.57 22.43
N PRO A 242 13.54 7.86 22.12
CA PRO A 242 12.63 8.85 22.68
C PRO A 242 11.21 8.39 22.40
N LEU A 243 10.25 8.81 23.21
CA LEU A 243 8.82 8.62 22.91
C LEU A 243 8.63 9.00 21.45
N SER A 244 8.42 7.99 20.62
CA SER A 244 8.31 8.21 19.18
C SER A 244 6.85 8.49 18.88
N ASP A 245 6.63 9.61 18.23
CA ASP A 245 5.39 9.86 17.55
C ASP A 245 5.09 8.78 16.50
N CYS A 246 3.85 8.70 16.08
CA CYS A 246 3.44 7.80 15.01
C CYS A 246 4.30 8.01 13.77
N PHE A 247 5.14 7.05 13.39
CA PHE A 247 6.06 7.13 12.25
C PHE A 247 5.38 7.26 10.89
N THR A 248 4.12 6.93 10.80
CA THR A 248 3.30 7.04 9.60
C THR A 248 2.03 7.80 9.94
N THR A 249 2.13 9.11 9.91
CA THR A 249 0.96 9.95 10.10
C THR A 249 0.01 9.83 8.89
N PRO A 250 -1.31 9.86 9.09
CA PRO A 250 -2.28 9.83 8.00
C PRO A 250 -2.06 10.91 6.96
N CYS A 251 -1.63 12.11 7.37
CA CYS A 251 -1.31 13.20 6.45
C CYS A 251 -0.15 12.86 5.51
N ARG A 252 0.91 12.21 5.99
CA ARG A 252 2.02 11.75 5.14
C ARG A 252 1.58 10.64 4.19
N THR A 253 0.81 9.68 4.69
CA THR A 253 0.31 8.56 3.89
C THR A 253 -0.64 9.01 2.78
N SER A 254 -1.49 10.02 3.08
CA SER A 254 -2.44 10.58 2.12
C SER A 254 -1.80 11.55 1.12
N CYS A 255 -0.57 12.00 1.39
CA CYS A 255 0.16 12.84 0.45
C CYS A 255 0.71 11.99 -0.72
N PRO A 256 0.33 12.26 -1.99
CA PRO A 256 0.79 11.47 -3.14
C PRO A 256 2.32 11.39 -3.26
N ILE A 257 3.03 12.45 -2.84
CA ILE A 257 4.49 12.52 -2.84
C ILE A 257 5.11 12.24 -1.47
N GLN A 258 4.31 11.82 -0.49
CA GLN A 258 4.74 11.41 0.85
C GLN A 258 5.66 12.43 1.54
N GLN A 259 5.29 13.71 1.51
CA GLN A 259 6.04 14.75 2.22
C GLN A 259 6.11 14.46 3.71
N ASP A 260 7.21 14.82 4.35
CA ASP A 260 7.34 14.76 5.81
C ASP A 260 6.61 15.94 6.46
N ILE A 261 5.29 15.82 6.49
CA ILE A 261 4.40 16.86 6.97
C ILE A 261 4.63 17.19 8.44
N PRO A 262 4.73 16.21 9.35
CA PRO A 262 5.00 16.52 10.76
C PRO A 262 6.31 17.29 10.96
N ALA A 263 7.36 16.89 10.26
CA ALA A 263 8.66 17.54 10.42
C ALA A 263 8.64 19.02 9.99
N TYR A 264 8.07 19.32 8.82
CA TYR A 264 8.03 20.74 8.42
C TYR A 264 7.01 21.56 9.21
N LEU A 265 5.93 20.97 9.72
CA LEU A 265 5.01 21.67 10.62
C LEU A 265 5.69 22.04 11.94
N ALA A 266 6.45 21.12 12.54
CA ALA A 266 7.24 21.39 13.73
C ALA A 266 8.26 22.51 13.50
N ALA A 267 8.97 22.46 12.37
CA ALA A 267 9.93 23.50 12.01
C ALA A 267 9.25 24.87 11.79
N VAL A 268 8.05 24.92 11.21
CA VAL A 268 7.26 26.16 11.05
C VAL A 268 6.79 26.70 12.40
N ASP A 269 6.35 25.82 13.31
CA ASP A 269 5.91 26.20 14.65
C ASP A 269 7.05 26.82 15.46
N GLU A 270 8.26 26.28 15.31
CA GLU A 270 9.49 26.80 15.94
C GLU A 270 10.09 28.02 15.22
N GLY A 271 9.49 28.49 14.12
CA GLY A 271 10.00 29.61 13.32
C GLY A 271 11.23 29.28 12.47
N ARG A 272 11.61 28.00 12.35
CA ARG A 272 12.74 27.51 11.54
C ARG A 272 12.32 27.30 10.08
N TYR A 273 11.99 28.41 9.39
CA TYR A 273 11.41 28.37 8.05
C TYR A 273 12.37 27.82 6.99
N GLU A 274 13.68 28.05 7.13
CA GLU A 274 14.68 27.47 6.22
C GLU A 274 14.70 25.94 6.32
N ASP A 275 14.68 25.41 7.53
CA ASP A 275 14.62 23.96 7.74
C ASP A 275 13.32 23.38 7.19
N ALA A 276 12.19 24.07 7.44
CA ALA A 276 10.91 23.68 6.91
C ALA A 276 10.90 23.63 5.38
N LEU A 277 11.43 24.65 4.71
CA LEU A 277 11.50 24.66 3.25
C LEU A 277 12.43 23.57 2.72
N ASN A 278 13.57 23.32 3.36
CA ASN A 278 14.48 22.24 2.99
C ASN A 278 13.80 20.87 3.09
N ILE A 279 13.04 20.61 4.16
CA ILE A 279 12.26 19.37 4.32
C ILE A 279 11.20 19.25 3.20
N ILE A 280 10.52 20.35 2.88
CA ILE A 280 9.48 20.37 1.83
C ILE A 280 10.07 20.01 0.47
N ILE A 281 11.18 20.67 0.08
CA ILE A 281 11.78 20.51 -1.25
C ILE A 281 12.49 19.17 -1.46
N GLU A 282 12.64 18.36 -0.43
CA GLU A 282 13.11 16.99 -0.62
C GLU A 282 12.16 16.18 -1.53
N ARG A 283 10.86 16.47 -1.47
CA ARG A 283 9.84 15.75 -2.21
C ARG A 283 8.90 16.63 -3.03
N ASN A 284 8.97 17.93 -2.87
CA ASN A 284 8.05 18.90 -3.50
C ASN A 284 8.81 20.08 -4.08
N ALA A 285 9.06 20.06 -5.37
CA ALA A 285 9.76 21.12 -6.07
C ALA A 285 8.93 22.43 -6.24
N LEU A 286 7.62 22.39 -5.93
CA LEU A 286 6.67 23.47 -6.19
C LEU A 286 5.94 23.89 -4.90
N PRO A 287 6.65 24.38 -3.88
CA PRO A 287 6.04 24.69 -2.58
C PRO A 287 5.02 25.83 -2.61
N PHE A 288 5.19 26.84 -3.47
CA PHE A 288 4.25 27.96 -3.61
C PHE A 288 2.96 27.50 -4.29
N ILE A 289 3.05 26.85 -5.45
CA ILE A 289 1.90 26.33 -6.18
C ILE A 289 1.13 25.33 -5.30
N THR A 290 1.81 24.34 -4.72
CA THR A 290 1.16 23.33 -3.89
C THR A 290 0.74 23.88 -2.52
N GLY A 291 1.37 24.94 -2.05
CA GLY A 291 0.98 25.68 -0.85
C GLY A 291 -0.30 26.49 -1.04
N THR A 292 -0.63 26.81 -2.28
CA THR A 292 -1.80 27.65 -2.63
C THR A 292 -2.97 26.81 -3.16
N ILE A 293 -2.76 25.96 -4.19
CA ILE A 293 -3.86 25.33 -4.92
C ILE A 293 -3.93 23.80 -4.78
N CYS A 294 -3.06 23.17 -3.98
CA CYS A 294 -3.14 21.73 -3.74
C CYS A 294 -4.53 21.35 -3.17
N PRO A 295 -5.20 20.29 -3.68
CA PRO A 295 -6.46 19.80 -3.12
C PRO A 295 -6.32 19.21 -1.72
N HIS A 296 -5.14 19.17 -1.17
CA HIS A 296 -4.65 18.75 0.15
C HIS A 296 -5.39 17.55 0.78
N PRO A 297 -5.29 16.37 0.20
CA PRO A 297 -5.87 15.16 0.77
C PRO A 297 -5.35 14.88 2.19
N CYS A 298 -4.13 15.33 2.49
CA CYS A 298 -3.53 15.27 3.82
C CYS A 298 -4.35 16.01 4.90
N GLY A 299 -4.96 17.15 4.57
CA GLY A 299 -5.83 17.88 5.50
C GLY A 299 -7.13 17.14 5.80
N ARG A 300 -7.68 16.43 4.80
CA ARG A 300 -8.88 15.59 5.00
C ARG A 300 -8.58 14.34 5.83
N ALA A 301 -7.35 13.84 5.80
CA ALA A 301 -6.90 12.71 6.58
C ALA A 301 -6.30 13.09 7.95
N CYS A 302 -6.37 14.37 8.33
CA CYS A 302 -5.82 14.86 9.58
C CYS A 302 -6.65 14.37 10.78
N GLU A 303 -6.06 13.59 11.66
CA GLU A 303 -6.75 13.06 12.84
C GLU A 303 -7.14 14.14 13.85
N ARG A 304 -6.43 15.28 13.87
CA ARG A 304 -6.82 16.42 14.74
C ARG A 304 -8.23 16.91 14.44
N ALA A 305 -8.68 16.80 13.18
CA ALA A 305 -10.03 17.19 12.81
C ALA A 305 -11.15 16.34 13.47
N PHE A 306 -10.81 15.18 14.07
CA PHE A 306 -11.76 14.40 14.88
C PHE A 306 -11.94 14.94 16.30
N TYR A 307 -10.95 15.67 16.82
CA TYR A 307 -10.89 16.11 18.20
C TYR A 307 -10.95 17.64 18.35
N GLU A 308 -10.60 18.36 17.29
CA GLU A 308 -10.52 19.81 17.25
C GLU A 308 -11.42 20.36 16.13
N PRO A 309 -11.95 21.59 16.29
CA PRO A 309 -12.80 22.22 15.25
C PRO A 309 -12.10 22.35 13.90
N GLU A 310 -10.77 22.45 13.90
CA GLU A 310 -9.95 22.56 12.71
C GLU A 310 -8.75 21.59 12.78
N GLY A 311 -8.47 20.95 11.66
CA GLY A 311 -7.25 20.16 11.50
C GLY A 311 -6.00 21.03 11.39
N ALA A 312 -4.83 20.38 11.33
CA ALA A 312 -3.56 21.10 11.15
C ALA A 312 -3.56 21.88 9.83
N GLN A 313 -3.07 23.12 9.87
CA GLN A 313 -3.03 24.05 8.73
C GLN A 313 -1.89 23.72 7.75
N ILE A 314 -1.86 22.46 7.27
CA ILE A 314 -0.76 21.85 6.51
C ILE A 314 -0.40 22.67 5.26
N ARG A 315 -1.40 23.04 4.46
CA ARG A 315 -1.19 23.77 3.21
C ARG A 315 -0.70 25.19 3.46
N ALA A 316 -1.31 25.91 4.41
CA ALA A 316 -0.92 27.26 4.76
C ALA A 316 0.49 27.33 5.36
N SER A 317 0.86 26.37 6.23
CA SER A 317 2.21 26.27 6.81
C SER A 317 3.28 26.04 5.75
N LYS A 318 2.99 25.20 4.74
CA LYS A 318 3.89 24.99 3.60
C LYS A 318 4.13 26.28 2.81
N LEU A 319 3.07 27.02 2.48
CA LEU A 319 3.18 28.29 1.78
C LEU A 319 3.95 29.33 2.62
N LYS A 320 3.68 29.36 3.94
CA LYS A 320 4.40 30.26 4.86
C LYS A 320 5.89 29.94 4.87
N ALA A 321 6.29 28.67 5.01
CA ALA A 321 7.68 28.27 4.96
C ALA A 321 8.36 28.70 3.65
N ALA A 322 7.69 28.50 2.51
CA ALA A 322 8.21 28.91 1.21
C ALA A 322 8.44 30.43 1.12
N ARG A 323 7.46 31.24 1.53
CA ARG A 323 7.54 32.71 1.48
C ARG A 323 8.60 33.28 2.42
N GLU A 324 8.71 32.75 3.62
CA GLU A 324 9.67 33.25 4.62
C GLU A 324 11.11 32.84 4.31
N ALA A 325 11.32 31.66 3.68
CA ALA A 325 12.66 31.10 3.53
C ALA A 325 13.23 31.21 2.12
N MET A 326 12.44 31.47 1.08
CA MET A 326 12.89 31.41 -0.31
C MET A 326 14.13 32.27 -0.57
N THR A 327 14.13 33.50 -0.07
CA THR A 327 15.25 34.47 -0.27
C THR A 327 16.57 33.97 0.34
N ALA A 328 16.51 33.20 1.45
CA ALA A 328 17.68 32.65 2.11
C ALA A 328 18.11 31.30 1.53
N VAL A 329 17.16 30.46 1.13
CA VAL A 329 17.42 29.10 0.68
C VAL A 329 17.88 29.05 -0.77
N LEU A 330 17.26 29.82 -1.67
CA LEU A 330 17.57 29.79 -3.11
C LEU A 330 19.05 30.04 -3.45
N PRO A 331 19.72 31.05 -2.86
CA PRO A 331 21.14 31.25 -3.10
C PRO A 331 22.01 30.08 -2.61
N LYS A 332 21.62 29.45 -1.49
CA LYS A 332 22.33 28.28 -0.95
C LYS A 332 22.22 27.07 -1.89
N LEU A 333 21.04 26.86 -2.49
CA LEU A 333 20.85 25.78 -3.49
C LEU A 333 21.67 26.04 -4.74
N ARG A 334 21.67 27.28 -5.25
CA ARG A 334 22.47 27.68 -6.43
C ARG A 334 23.98 27.54 -6.22
N ALA A 335 24.44 27.66 -4.99
CA ALA A 335 25.85 27.53 -4.62
C ALA A 335 26.30 26.09 -4.42
N GLN A 336 25.38 25.12 -4.41
CA GLN A 336 25.74 23.71 -4.25
C GLN A 336 26.48 23.20 -5.48
N ALA A 337 27.71 22.70 -5.27
CA ALA A 337 28.46 22.01 -6.30
C ALA A 337 27.87 20.61 -6.50
N ILE A 338 27.23 20.38 -7.66
CA ILE A 338 26.71 19.07 -8.03
C ILE A 338 27.58 18.51 -9.14
N ALA A 339 28.07 17.28 -8.96
CA ALA A 339 28.81 16.57 -9.99
C ALA A 339 27.84 16.20 -11.14
N ASN A 340 28.16 16.67 -12.35
CA ASN A 340 27.35 16.36 -13.51
C ASN A 340 27.56 14.92 -13.99
N ASP A 341 26.46 14.23 -14.29
CA ASP A 341 26.48 12.97 -15.03
C ASP A 341 26.85 13.28 -16.50
N ALA A 342 28.06 12.91 -16.90
CA ALA A 342 28.58 13.19 -18.22
C ALA A 342 27.95 12.31 -19.32
N GLU A 343 27.26 11.25 -18.95
CA GLU A 343 26.65 10.29 -19.88
C GLU A 343 25.22 10.65 -20.23
N ARG A 344 24.56 11.51 -19.46
CA ARG A 344 23.17 11.87 -19.62
C ARG A 344 22.98 13.34 -19.98
N ASN A 345 22.00 13.58 -20.84
CA ASN A 345 21.52 14.91 -21.21
C ASN A 345 20.04 14.81 -21.54
N VAL A 346 19.19 15.35 -20.67
CA VAL A 346 17.73 15.14 -20.71
C VAL A 346 17.03 16.36 -21.30
N ALA A 347 16.20 16.13 -22.31
CA ALA A 347 15.24 17.11 -22.80
C ALA A 347 13.90 16.93 -22.08
N VAL A 348 13.32 18.01 -21.57
CA VAL A 348 11.97 18.04 -20.99
C VAL A 348 11.08 18.89 -21.89
N ILE A 349 10.05 18.29 -22.46
CA ILE A 349 9.10 18.96 -23.36
C ILE A 349 7.92 19.43 -22.52
N GLY A 350 7.86 20.77 -22.29
CA GLY A 350 6.84 21.45 -21.48
C GLY A 350 7.38 21.98 -20.18
N GLY A 351 7.19 23.29 -19.93
CA GLY A 351 7.61 24.04 -18.74
C GLY A 351 6.49 24.22 -17.71
N GLY A 352 5.50 23.34 -17.71
CA GLY A 352 4.46 23.27 -16.69
C GLY A 352 4.94 22.62 -15.39
N PRO A 353 4.05 22.42 -14.38
CA PRO A 353 4.42 21.86 -13.07
C PRO A 353 5.19 20.52 -13.15
N ALA A 354 4.80 19.64 -14.06
CA ALA A 354 5.46 18.34 -14.23
C ALA A 354 6.88 18.51 -14.77
N GLY A 355 7.08 19.35 -15.80
CA GLY A 355 8.40 19.60 -16.38
C GLY A 355 9.33 20.33 -15.42
N LEU A 356 8.82 21.34 -14.69
CA LEU A 356 9.57 22.07 -13.66
C LEU A 356 10.04 21.14 -12.54
N ALA A 357 9.14 20.30 -12.01
CA ALA A 357 9.50 19.34 -10.98
C ALA A 357 10.52 18.29 -11.48
N THR A 358 10.35 17.81 -12.71
CA THR A 358 11.32 16.90 -13.35
C THR A 358 12.70 17.54 -13.45
N ALA A 359 12.78 18.79 -13.93
CA ALA A 359 14.04 19.50 -14.05
C ALA A 359 14.71 19.69 -12.68
N PHE A 360 13.96 20.05 -11.63
CA PHE A 360 14.48 20.19 -10.28
C PHE A 360 15.13 18.92 -9.77
N PHE A 361 14.41 17.80 -9.81
CA PHE A 361 14.93 16.55 -9.24
C PHE A 361 16.08 15.95 -10.06
N LEU A 362 16.02 16.03 -11.39
CA LEU A 362 17.10 15.54 -12.23
C LEU A 362 18.38 16.37 -12.07
N THR A 363 18.28 17.71 -12.11
CA THR A 363 19.47 18.56 -11.96
C THR A 363 20.05 18.49 -10.56
N ARG A 364 19.22 18.34 -9.52
CA ARG A 364 19.68 18.08 -8.15
C ARG A 364 20.43 16.74 -8.04
N ALA A 365 20.06 15.76 -8.87
CA ALA A 365 20.76 14.48 -8.97
C ALA A 365 22.00 14.51 -9.91
N GLY A 366 22.37 15.67 -10.45
CA GLY A 366 23.52 15.83 -11.31
C GLY A 366 23.25 15.59 -12.80
N VAL A 367 22.01 15.34 -13.20
CA VAL A 367 21.65 15.10 -14.61
C VAL A 367 21.39 16.43 -15.32
N PRO A 368 22.14 16.79 -16.37
CA PRO A 368 21.87 18.00 -17.16
C PRO A 368 20.49 17.95 -17.81
N VAL A 369 19.74 19.06 -17.68
CA VAL A 369 18.38 19.18 -18.21
C VAL A 369 18.22 20.45 -19.03
N THR A 370 17.51 20.34 -20.17
CA THR A 370 16.99 21.47 -20.92
C THR A 370 15.48 21.36 -21.05
N ILE A 371 14.75 22.36 -20.58
CA ILE A 371 13.30 22.48 -20.74
C ILE A 371 13.01 23.21 -22.06
N PHE A 372 12.17 22.62 -22.89
CA PHE A 372 11.60 23.23 -24.09
C PHE A 372 10.14 23.61 -23.82
N GLU A 373 9.86 24.90 -23.78
CA GLU A 373 8.50 25.43 -23.54
C GLU A 373 7.99 26.12 -24.80
N ALA A 374 6.82 25.75 -25.26
CA ALA A 374 6.22 26.29 -26.48
C ALA A 374 5.75 27.76 -26.32
N ARG A 375 5.47 28.18 -25.09
CA ARG A 375 5.02 29.52 -24.74
C ARG A 375 6.22 30.41 -24.35
N ASP A 376 5.91 31.68 -24.11
CA ASP A 376 6.87 32.71 -23.70
C ASP A 376 7.24 32.67 -22.21
N SER A 377 6.59 31.81 -21.42
CA SER A 377 6.80 31.75 -19.98
C SER A 377 6.52 30.35 -19.40
N LEU A 378 7.21 30.04 -18.29
CA LEU A 378 7.06 28.80 -17.54
C LEU A 378 5.82 28.84 -16.64
N GLY A 379 5.29 27.66 -16.28
CA GLY A 379 4.18 27.49 -15.33
C GLY A 379 2.98 26.73 -15.91
N GLY A 380 2.91 26.58 -17.24
CA GLY A 380 1.86 25.80 -17.89
C GLY A 380 0.44 26.26 -17.53
N VAL A 381 -0.48 25.32 -17.34
CA VAL A 381 -1.90 25.61 -16.96
C VAL A 381 -2.00 26.49 -15.72
N VAL A 382 -1.09 26.34 -14.75
CA VAL A 382 -1.14 27.15 -13.52
C VAL A 382 -0.93 28.62 -13.81
N ARG A 383 -0.02 28.96 -14.74
CA ARG A 383 0.22 30.34 -15.14
C ARG A 383 -0.81 30.86 -16.15
N HIS A 384 -1.17 30.05 -17.13
CA HIS A 384 -1.90 30.54 -18.30
C HIS A 384 -3.42 30.41 -18.18
N VAL A 385 -3.92 29.50 -17.35
CA VAL A 385 -5.36 29.20 -17.21
C VAL A 385 -5.91 29.52 -15.84
N ILE A 386 -5.20 29.13 -14.76
CA ILE A 386 -5.72 29.37 -13.39
C ILE A 386 -5.72 30.88 -13.10
N PRO A 387 -6.88 31.45 -12.71
CA PRO A 387 -6.99 32.90 -12.48
C PRO A 387 -6.08 33.38 -11.34
N GLU A 388 -5.61 34.66 -11.45
CA GLU A 388 -4.69 35.27 -10.47
C GLU A 388 -5.26 35.36 -9.06
N PHE A 389 -6.59 35.49 -8.91
CA PHE A 389 -7.22 35.45 -7.58
C PHE A 389 -7.08 34.12 -6.88
N ARG A 390 -6.72 33.02 -7.59
CA ARG A 390 -6.45 31.70 -7.04
C ARG A 390 -4.98 31.51 -6.71
N ILE A 391 -4.09 32.03 -7.53
CA ILE A 391 -2.64 31.99 -7.33
C ILE A 391 -1.98 33.15 -8.06
N ALA A 392 -1.16 33.91 -7.34
CA ALA A 392 -0.43 35.04 -7.90
C ALA A 392 0.66 34.59 -8.88
N SER A 393 0.88 35.35 -9.93
CA SER A 393 1.94 35.12 -10.92
C SER A 393 3.35 35.07 -10.29
N ASP A 394 3.58 35.85 -9.23
CA ASP A 394 4.84 35.88 -8.49
C ASP A 394 5.11 34.54 -7.77
N ASP A 395 4.10 33.94 -7.14
CA ASP A 395 4.23 32.63 -6.49
C ASP A 395 4.66 31.54 -7.50
N ILE A 396 4.12 31.59 -8.73
CA ILE A 396 4.50 30.69 -9.82
C ILE A 396 5.94 30.93 -10.28
N SER A 397 6.35 32.19 -10.34
CA SER A 397 7.72 32.56 -10.70
C SER A 397 8.73 32.12 -9.66
N HIS A 398 8.43 32.20 -8.38
CA HIS A 398 9.27 31.69 -7.31
C HIS A 398 9.47 30.17 -7.42
N ASP A 399 8.42 29.40 -7.69
CA ASP A 399 8.56 27.96 -7.91
C ASP A 399 9.39 27.64 -9.17
N ALA A 400 9.23 28.42 -10.25
CA ALA A 400 10.06 28.26 -11.45
C ALA A 400 11.53 28.55 -11.14
N GLU A 401 11.85 29.62 -10.42
CA GLU A 401 13.22 29.94 -9.99
C GLU A 401 13.81 28.85 -9.11
N LEU A 402 13.02 28.30 -8.18
CA LEU A 402 13.45 27.20 -7.33
C LEU A 402 13.76 25.95 -8.16
N CYS A 403 12.92 25.63 -9.13
CA CYS A 403 13.11 24.49 -10.01
C CYS A 403 14.35 24.59 -10.90
N LEU A 404 14.80 25.81 -11.20
CA LEU A 404 16.00 26.09 -11.96
C LEU A 404 17.27 26.25 -11.12
N ALA A 405 17.17 26.13 -9.79
CA ALA A 405 18.26 26.42 -8.85
C ALA A 405 19.54 25.64 -9.14
N PHE A 406 19.44 24.42 -9.64
CA PHE A 406 20.55 23.53 -9.92
C PHE A 406 21.05 23.58 -11.38
N GLY A 407 20.68 24.62 -12.14
CA GLY A 407 21.23 24.92 -13.45
C GLY A 407 20.51 24.27 -14.64
N ALA A 408 19.23 23.92 -14.50
CA ALA A 408 18.41 23.54 -15.66
C ALA A 408 18.38 24.69 -16.68
N LYS A 409 18.55 24.37 -17.96
CA LYS A 409 18.43 25.30 -19.07
C LYS A 409 16.98 25.42 -19.53
N VAL A 410 16.60 26.56 -20.07
CA VAL A 410 15.24 26.82 -20.58
C VAL A 410 15.31 27.40 -21.98
N GLN A 411 14.50 26.89 -22.86
CA GLN A 411 14.22 27.44 -24.18
C GLN A 411 12.72 27.75 -24.25
N LEU A 412 12.37 29.02 -24.23
CA LEU A 412 11.01 29.53 -24.39
C LEU A 412 10.69 29.71 -25.87
N ASN A 413 9.40 29.76 -26.21
CA ASN A 413 8.94 29.83 -27.62
C ASN A 413 9.52 28.69 -28.47
N ALA A 414 9.81 27.56 -27.87
CA ALA A 414 10.49 26.42 -28.45
C ALA A 414 9.53 25.20 -28.48
N ARG A 415 8.63 25.21 -29.45
CA ARG A 415 7.74 24.08 -29.68
C ARG A 415 8.52 22.89 -30.27
N VAL A 416 8.42 21.73 -29.63
CA VAL A 416 9.04 20.51 -30.12
C VAL A 416 8.02 19.73 -30.94
N GLU A 417 8.36 19.46 -32.19
CA GLU A 417 7.51 18.69 -33.10
C GLU A 417 7.97 17.22 -33.26
N SER A 418 9.26 16.95 -32.98
CA SER A 418 9.82 15.61 -33.12
C SER A 418 10.81 15.29 -32.01
N ILE A 419 10.67 14.09 -31.42
CA ILE A 419 11.65 13.54 -30.49
C ILE A 419 12.97 13.21 -31.18
N ASP A 420 12.95 12.84 -32.46
CA ASP A 420 14.16 12.48 -33.19
C ASP A 420 15.05 13.70 -33.43
N GLU A 421 14.49 14.89 -33.56
CA GLU A 421 15.25 16.13 -33.63
C GLU A 421 16.01 16.40 -32.31
N LEU A 422 15.41 16.12 -31.17
CA LEU A 422 16.08 16.25 -29.88
C LEU A 422 17.22 15.24 -29.73
N LYS A 423 17.01 14.00 -30.16
CA LYS A 423 18.06 12.99 -30.16
C LYS A 423 19.22 13.41 -31.07
N ALA A 424 18.93 13.97 -32.24
CA ALA A 424 19.95 14.50 -33.18
C ALA A 424 20.75 15.67 -32.59
N GLN A 425 20.16 16.44 -31.65
CA GLN A 425 20.83 17.48 -30.88
C GLN A 425 21.68 16.95 -29.72
N GLY A 426 21.73 15.62 -29.50
CA GLY A 426 22.55 14.99 -28.47
C GLY A 426 21.83 14.80 -27.11
N PHE A 427 20.52 14.88 -27.06
CA PHE A 427 19.79 14.48 -25.89
C PHE A 427 19.70 12.95 -25.82
N THR A 428 20.07 12.40 -24.67
CA THR A 428 20.04 10.94 -24.44
C THR A 428 18.66 10.45 -24.07
N ASP A 429 17.91 11.27 -23.33
CA ASP A 429 16.58 10.94 -22.82
C ASP A 429 15.62 12.11 -23.06
N VAL A 430 14.33 11.79 -23.21
CA VAL A 430 13.28 12.80 -23.42
C VAL A 430 12.14 12.53 -22.45
N VAL A 431 11.76 13.55 -21.68
CA VAL A 431 10.59 13.53 -20.82
C VAL A 431 9.49 14.38 -21.45
N VAL A 432 8.33 13.75 -21.70
CA VAL A 432 7.16 14.45 -22.26
C VAL A 432 6.28 14.93 -21.12
N ALA A 433 6.19 16.26 -20.93
CA ALA A 433 5.44 16.93 -19.89
C ALA A 433 4.53 18.04 -20.45
N THR A 434 3.96 17.81 -21.64
CA THR A 434 3.17 18.78 -22.41
C THR A 434 1.81 19.13 -21.79
N GLY A 435 1.37 18.39 -20.79
CA GLY A 435 0.08 18.63 -20.13
C GLY A 435 -1.12 18.09 -20.91
N ALA A 436 -2.31 18.36 -20.42
CA ALA A 436 -3.58 17.91 -20.98
C ALA A 436 -4.38 19.14 -21.49
N TRP A 437 -4.03 19.61 -22.68
CA TRP A 437 -4.62 20.78 -23.33
C TRP A 437 -5.80 20.46 -24.26
N MET A 438 -6.11 19.17 -24.44
CA MET A 438 -7.26 18.79 -25.26
C MET A 438 -8.55 18.87 -24.44
N PRO A 439 -9.53 19.62 -24.92
CA PRO A 439 -10.83 19.70 -24.24
C PRO A 439 -11.55 18.35 -24.24
N GLY A 440 -12.25 18.06 -23.14
CA GLY A 440 -13.25 17.00 -23.12
C GLY A 440 -14.59 17.52 -23.61
N SER A 441 -15.42 16.66 -24.20
CA SER A 441 -16.79 17.00 -24.55
C SER A 441 -17.76 16.29 -23.60
N ALA A 442 -18.78 17.02 -23.14
CA ALA A 442 -19.90 16.47 -22.39
C ALA A 442 -20.99 15.87 -23.32
N GLY A 443 -20.84 15.99 -24.63
CA GLY A 443 -21.77 15.44 -25.63
C GLY A 443 -23.09 16.22 -25.71
N LEU A 444 -23.09 17.52 -25.37
CA LEU A 444 -24.29 18.34 -25.32
C LEU A 444 -24.72 18.94 -26.68
N GLY A 445 -23.94 18.68 -27.72
CA GLY A 445 -24.16 19.17 -29.07
C GLY A 445 -23.42 20.45 -29.41
N GLU A 446 -23.38 20.77 -30.69
CA GLU A 446 -22.59 21.89 -31.24
C GLU A 446 -23.11 23.23 -30.69
N GLY A 447 -22.20 24.04 -30.15
CA GLY A 447 -22.49 25.38 -29.60
C GLY A 447 -23.07 25.38 -28.17
N ALA A 448 -23.31 24.20 -27.57
CA ALA A 448 -23.80 24.09 -26.19
C ALA A 448 -22.67 23.93 -25.16
N GLU A 449 -21.44 23.76 -25.60
CA GLU A 449 -20.27 23.59 -24.75
C GLU A 449 -19.27 24.72 -24.98
N LEU A 450 -18.65 25.18 -23.89
CA LEU A 450 -17.49 26.06 -23.94
C LEU A 450 -16.28 25.28 -23.39
N ASP A 451 -15.17 25.35 -24.11
CA ASP A 451 -13.90 24.84 -23.58
C ASP A 451 -13.47 25.66 -22.36
N VAL A 452 -13.40 25.02 -21.21
CA VAL A 452 -13.03 25.69 -19.95
C VAL A 452 -11.61 26.25 -19.99
N LEU A 453 -10.69 25.63 -20.69
CA LEU A 453 -9.31 26.11 -20.79
C LEU A 453 -9.26 27.39 -21.63
N GLU A 454 -9.87 27.41 -22.80
CA GLU A 454 -9.96 28.59 -23.67
C GLU A 454 -10.72 29.72 -22.98
N PHE A 455 -11.84 29.43 -22.32
CA PHE A 455 -12.60 30.42 -21.58
C PHE A 455 -11.79 31.08 -20.46
N LEU A 456 -11.10 30.29 -19.64
CA LEU A 456 -10.30 30.79 -18.52
C LEU A 456 -9.03 31.49 -19.00
N GLU A 457 -8.42 31.04 -20.09
CA GLU A 457 -7.26 31.69 -20.70
C GLU A 457 -7.63 33.06 -21.27
N ALA A 458 -8.78 33.17 -21.92
CA ALA A 458 -9.30 34.43 -22.43
C ALA A 458 -9.78 35.41 -21.34
N ALA A 459 -10.18 34.91 -20.20
CA ALA A 459 -10.64 35.70 -19.05
C ALA A 459 -9.50 36.17 -18.14
N LYS A 460 -8.28 35.69 -18.35
CA LYS A 460 -7.08 36.06 -17.59
C LYS A 460 -6.39 37.25 -18.18
#